data_28b5a6139d1f6e9bdb65fcc5a583cb07
#
_entry.id   28b5a6139d1f6e9bdb65fcc5a583cb07
#
_cell.length_a   1.000
_cell.length_b   1.000
_cell.length_c   1.000
_cell.angle_alpha   90.00
_cell.angle_beta   90.00
_cell.angle_gamma   90.00
#
_symmetry.space_group_name_H-M   'P 1'
#
loop_
_entity.id
_entity.type
_entity.pdbx_description
1 polymer ?
#
loop_
_entity_poly.entity_id
_entity_poly.type
_entity_poly.pdbx_seq_one_letter_code
_entity_poly.pdbx_strand_id
1 'polypeptide(L)'
;MKKPQIRFRSFYAKLVIMFLFMGLIPFLLMGMLIYNVYSNTMYENILGNFSMTDQIMAKNISDLITEIADDTEYIYKSSVSDYDYFYELFEDTGMSETGRNAMITKILRTILYMNEAIDHVFFVTPDGKMYSSMKAPELLIDEQEMQEWYKSHYLIGSRNVQIMSTHETKYYRNSQKNDFTIYRNIMNTATIRKAGSEVLGTLFIDISADYLKKMLTQESYGTNHEIYVVDSASGKYIYHSQKQYEGINAQNDGILLDAMKNKESGYLEQKNECLVYQKVDGTNWLVIDRVIPGTIEGAYKMIRNTTMLLIVIGVSLLALVYMYYSKKLNKPVQMLKETMSCIEKGDLDARVHIDSNDEFQDIGNGMNQMAENLNKYVQKAYVAEIRQRDAELEALKRQIQPHY
;
A
#
# COMPACT_ATOMS: atom_id res chain seq x y z
N MET A 1 -48.99 22.00 15.58
CA MET A 1 -48.54 21.09 14.50
C MET A 1 -48.75 19.65 14.92
N LYS A 2 -49.73 18.96 14.34
CA LYS A 2 -49.97 17.52 14.60
C LYS A 2 -48.88 16.72 13.87
N LYS A 3 -48.06 15.94 14.62
CA LYS A 3 -47.12 15.00 14.02
C LYS A 3 -47.91 14.02 13.13
N PRO A 4 -47.49 13.73 11.90
CA PRO A 4 -48.14 12.71 11.07
C PRO A 4 -47.94 11.34 11.74
N GLN A 5 -49.05 10.78 12.26
CA GLN A 5 -49.10 9.39 12.68
C GLN A 5 -49.11 8.54 11.41
N ILE A 6 -47.97 7.99 11.03
CA ILE A 6 -47.86 6.97 9.98
C ILE A 6 -48.54 5.70 10.54
N ARG A 7 -49.86 5.52 10.30
CA ARG A 7 -50.60 4.29 10.64
C ARG A 7 -50.25 3.21 9.60
N PHE A 8 -49.27 2.38 9.89
CA PHE A 8 -49.05 1.14 9.14
C PHE A 8 -50.24 0.18 9.42
N ARG A 9 -51.26 0.22 8.57
CA ARG A 9 -52.46 -0.59 8.72
C ARG A 9 -52.27 -2.04 8.25
N SER A 10 -51.25 -2.35 7.47
CA SER A 10 -51.07 -3.67 6.88
C SER A 10 -49.98 -4.47 7.62
N PHE A 11 -50.25 -5.73 7.91
CA PHE A 11 -49.28 -6.71 8.42
C PHE A 11 -48.02 -6.78 7.51
N TYR A 12 -48.25 -6.72 6.20
CA TYR A 12 -47.19 -6.65 5.19
C TYR A 12 -46.23 -5.47 5.42
N ALA A 13 -46.77 -4.27 5.65
CA ALA A 13 -45.94 -3.09 5.89
C ALA A 13 -45.06 -3.23 7.15
N LYS A 14 -45.60 -3.90 8.21
CA LYS A 14 -44.79 -4.20 9.41
C LYS A 14 -43.68 -5.19 9.14
N LEU A 15 -43.91 -6.23 8.34
CA LEU A 15 -42.91 -7.20 7.93
C LEU A 15 -41.80 -6.55 7.08
N VAL A 16 -42.17 -5.66 6.13
CA VAL A 16 -41.17 -4.90 5.33
C VAL A 16 -40.26 -4.06 6.21
N ILE A 17 -40.84 -3.33 7.15
CA ILE A 17 -40.09 -2.48 8.07
C ILE A 17 -39.18 -3.32 8.95
N MET A 18 -39.65 -4.41 9.50
CA MET A 18 -38.85 -5.32 10.33
C MET A 18 -37.68 -5.89 9.53
N PHE A 19 -37.91 -6.29 8.27
CA PHE A 19 -36.85 -6.76 7.36
C PHE A 19 -35.82 -5.67 7.07
N LEU A 20 -36.26 -4.43 6.81
CA LEU A 20 -35.34 -3.31 6.56
C LEU A 20 -34.48 -3.02 7.79
N PHE A 21 -35.08 -2.96 8.99
CA PHE A 21 -34.33 -2.62 10.20
C PHE A 21 -33.48 -3.77 10.73
N MET A 22 -33.93 -5.00 10.68
CA MET A 22 -33.17 -6.15 11.21
C MET A 22 -32.22 -6.81 10.19
N GLY A 23 -32.52 -6.71 8.88
CA GLY A 23 -31.75 -7.36 7.84
C GLY A 23 -30.90 -6.38 7.03
N LEU A 24 -31.53 -5.47 6.29
CA LEU A 24 -30.88 -4.64 5.30
C LEU A 24 -29.95 -3.60 5.92
N ILE A 25 -30.40 -2.88 6.95
CA ILE A 25 -29.58 -1.80 7.57
C ILE A 25 -28.32 -2.34 8.23
N PRO A 26 -28.37 -3.37 9.10
CA PRO A 26 -27.15 -3.96 9.67
C PRO A 26 -26.21 -4.53 8.61
N PHE A 27 -26.76 -5.14 7.54
CA PHE A 27 -25.94 -5.66 6.45
C PHE A 27 -25.18 -4.56 5.69
N LEU A 28 -25.84 -3.43 5.39
CA LEU A 28 -25.19 -2.28 4.76
C LEU A 28 -24.14 -1.62 5.67
N LEU A 29 -24.46 -1.49 6.96
CA LEU A 29 -23.50 -0.96 7.95
C LEU A 29 -22.26 -1.85 8.06
N MET A 30 -22.45 -3.18 8.07
CA MET A 30 -21.33 -4.13 8.09
C MET A 30 -20.48 -4.03 6.81
N GLY A 31 -21.12 -3.90 5.64
CA GLY A 31 -20.40 -3.67 4.38
C GLY A 31 -19.56 -2.39 4.40
N MET A 32 -20.11 -1.30 4.95
CA MET A 32 -19.39 -0.03 5.10
C MET A 32 -18.21 -0.13 6.09
N LEU A 33 -18.39 -0.83 7.20
CA LEU A 33 -17.32 -1.08 8.18
C LEU A 33 -16.19 -1.93 7.57
N ILE A 34 -16.54 -3.01 6.88
CA ILE A 34 -15.56 -3.87 6.19
C ILE A 34 -14.79 -3.04 5.16
N TYR A 35 -15.48 -2.24 4.34
CA TYR A 35 -14.82 -1.37 3.36
C TYR A 35 -13.82 -0.43 4.02
N ASN A 36 -14.20 0.27 5.09
CA ASN A 36 -13.31 1.22 5.77
C ASN A 36 -12.10 0.52 6.40
N VAL A 37 -12.30 -0.61 7.09
CA VAL A 37 -11.21 -1.37 7.72
C VAL A 37 -10.25 -1.91 6.66
N TYR A 38 -10.78 -2.52 5.60
CA TYR A 38 -9.93 -3.07 4.52
C TYR A 38 -9.18 -1.98 3.77
N SER A 39 -9.83 -0.84 3.50
CA SER A 39 -9.22 0.30 2.83
C SER A 39 -8.03 0.85 3.62
N ASN A 40 -8.20 1.07 4.93
CA ASN A 40 -7.13 1.55 5.80
C ASN A 40 -6.00 0.52 5.94
N THR A 41 -6.34 -0.75 6.17
CA THR A 41 -5.32 -1.82 6.27
C THR A 41 -4.52 -1.97 4.98
N MET A 42 -5.19 -1.85 3.82
CA MET A 42 -4.51 -1.93 2.52
C MET A 42 -3.55 -0.75 2.32
N TYR A 43 -3.95 0.45 2.72
CA TYR A 43 -3.11 1.64 2.65
C TYR A 43 -1.84 1.46 3.49
N GLU A 44 -1.98 1.09 4.76
CA GLU A 44 -0.85 0.83 5.66
C GLU A 44 0.07 -0.28 5.13
N ASN A 45 -0.50 -1.35 4.57
CA ASN A 45 0.28 -2.43 3.97
C ASN A 45 1.07 -1.97 2.74
N ILE A 46 0.48 -1.13 1.89
CA ILE A 46 1.17 -0.57 0.72
C ILE A 46 2.35 0.29 1.18
N LEU A 47 2.14 1.21 2.11
CA LEU A 47 3.21 2.06 2.65
C LEU A 47 4.28 1.24 3.37
N GLY A 48 3.88 0.22 4.14
CA GLY A 48 4.79 -0.69 4.82
C GLY A 48 5.68 -1.46 3.85
N ASN A 49 5.13 -1.92 2.73
CA ASN A 49 5.89 -2.61 1.69
C ASN A 49 6.90 -1.68 1.01
N PHE A 50 6.50 -0.45 0.65
CA PHE A 50 7.42 0.54 0.09
C PHE A 50 8.54 0.88 1.09
N SER A 51 8.19 1.15 2.35
CA SER A 51 9.17 1.44 3.41
C SER A 51 10.17 0.30 3.61
N MET A 52 9.70 -0.97 3.58
CA MET A 52 10.58 -2.13 3.70
C MET A 52 11.51 -2.26 2.49
N THR A 53 11.00 -2.02 1.29
CA THR A 53 11.80 -2.06 0.06
C THR A 53 12.86 -0.96 0.08
N ASP A 54 12.49 0.27 0.45
CA ASP A 54 13.41 1.39 0.57
C ASP A 54 14.49 1.14 1.63
N GLN A 55 14.13 0.49 2.74
CA GLN A 55 15.09 0.09 3.77
C GLN A 55 16.13 -0.91 3.24
N ILE A 56 15.70 -1.88 2.45
CA ILE A 56 16.61 -2.85 1.80
C ILE A 56 17.51 -2.11 0.80
N MET A 57 16.95 -1.23 -0.02
CA MET A 57 17.72 -0.44 -0.98
C MET A 57 18.74 0.47 -0.30
N ALA A 58 18.32 1.19 0.75
CA ALA A 58 19.20 2.06 1.51
C ALA A 58 20.34 1.28 2.17
N LYS A 59 20.03 0.09 2.71
CA LYS A 59 21.02 -0.81 3.29
C LYS A 59 22.00 -1.30 2.22
N ASN A 60 21.52 -1.74 1.06
CA ASN A 60 22.38 -2.22 -0.02
C ASN A 60 23.34 -1.12 -0.51
N ILE A 61 22.86 0.13 -0.59
CA ILE A 61 23.72 1.29 -0.92
C ILE A 61 24.78 1.52 0.18
N SER A 62 24.38 1.49 1.44
CA SER A 62 25.27 1.67 2.59
C SER A 62 26.34 0.57 2.63
N ASP A 63 25.93 -0.68 2.42
CA ASP A 63 26.84 -1.83 2.39
C ASP A 63 27.83 -1.70 1.22
N LEU A 64 27.39 -1.31 0.03
CA LEU A 64 28.25 -1.04 -1.13
C LEU A 64 29.30 0.05 -0.84
N ILE A 65 28.84 1.18 -0.27
CA ILE A 65 29.75 2.29 0.07
C ILE A 65 30.78 1.85 1.11
N THR A 66 30.34 1.09 2.11
CA THR A 66 31.22 0.58 3.17
C THR A 66 32.25 -0.40 2.60
N GLU A 67 31.82 -1.34 1.77
CA GLU A 67 32.69 -2.31 1.11
C GLU A 67 33.76 -1.62 0.27
N ILE A 68 33.38 -0.64 -0.58
CA ILE A 68 34.33 0.12 -1.39
C ILE A 68 35.26 0.99 -0.53
N ALA A 69 34.73 1.56 0.57
CA ALA A 69 35.57 2.30 1.51
C ALA A 69 36.64 1.41 2.15
N ASP A 70 36.26 0.18 2.51
CA ASP A 70 37.17 -0.83 3.05
C ASP A 70 38.21 -1.29 1.97
N ASP A 71 37.76 -1.43 0.72
CA ASP A 71 38.64 -1.76 -0.41
C ASP A 71 39.74 -0.71 -0.60
N THR A 72 39.48 0.57 -0.26
CA THR A 72 40.55 1.61 -0.30
C THR A 72 41.70 1.32 0.66
N GLU A 73 41.47 0.54 1.74
CA GLU A 73 42.52 0.17 2.67
C GLU A 73 43.54 -0.84 2.10
N TYR A 74 43.15 -1.53 1.01
CA TYR A 74 44.06 -2.45 0.32
C TYR A 74 45.39 -1.76 -0.09
N ILE A 75 45.35 -0.47 -0.38
CA ILE A 75 46.57 0.29 -0.74
C ILE A 75 47.61 0.26 0.38
N TYR A 76 47.19 0.18 1.63
CA TYR A 76 48.12 0.09 2.77
C TYR A 76 48.62 -1.35 3.05
N LYS A 77 47.87 -2.35 2.59
CA LYS A 77 48.13 -3.77 2.86
C LYS A 77 48.80 -4.46 1.68
N SER A 78 48.94 -3.75 0.54
CA SER A 78 49.48 -4.32 -0.68
C SER A 78 51.01 -4.34 -0.63
N SER A 79 51.58 -5.53 -0.70
CA SER A 79 53.00 -5.70 -1.02
C SER A 79 53.16 -5.90 -2.53
N VAL A 80 54.13 -5.20 -3.13
CA VAL A 80 54.37 -5.31 -4.56
C VAL A 80 55.89 -5.47 -4.80
N SER A 81 56.25 -6.60 -5.38
CA SER A 81 57.65 -6.93 -5.61
C SER A 81 58.47 -7.00 -4.30
N ASP A 82 59.47 -6.16 -4.17
CA ASP A 82 60.36 -6.06 -3.01
C ASP A 82 59.91 -5.01 -1.98
N TYR A 83 58.72 -4.42 -2.15
CA TYR A 83 58.16 -3.39 -1.29
C TYR A 83 57.02 -3.95 -0.46
N ASP A 84 57.14 -3.83 0.84
CA ASP A 84 56.12 -4.29 1.80
C ASP A 84 55.00 -3.25 2.05
N TYR A 85 55.31 -1.96 1.79
CA TYR A 85 54.42 -0.85 2.04
C TYR A 85 54.32 0.12 0.87
N PHE A 86 53.15 0.66 0.63
CA PHE A 86 52.90 1.59 -0.47
C PHE A 86 53.75 2.83 -0.44
N TYR A 87 54.08 3.39 0.73
CA TYR A 87 54.92 4.60 0.86
C TYR A 87 56.36 4.38 0.37
N GLU A 88 56.91 3.16 0.45
CA GLU A 88 58.25 2.81 0.01
C GLU A 88 58.45 3.07 -1.48
N LEU A 89 57.37 2.96 -2.27
CA LEU A 89 57.41 3.30 -3.70
C LEU A 89 57.74 4.77 -3.97
N PHE A 90 57.53 5.65 -2.98
CA PHE A 90 57.83 7.08 -3.10
C PHE A 90 59.16 7.45 -2.46
N GLU A 91 59.66 6.68 -1.50
CA GLU A 91 60.94 6.90 -0.84
C GLU A 91 62.14 6.36 -1.65
N ASP A 92 61.91 5.35 -2.51
CA ASP A 92 63.01 4.81 -3.35
C ASP A 92 63.35 5.77 -4.49
N THR A 93 64.48 6.47 -4.30
CA THR A 93 65.08 7.39 -5.29
C THR A 93 65.77 6.68 -6.46
N GLY A 94 66.06 5.37 -6.31
CA GLY A 94 66.70 4.55 -7.37
C GLY A 94 65.66 3.96 -8.34
N MET A 95 64.41 3.96 -8.01
CA MET A 95 63.35 3.42 -8.86
C MET A 95 63.12 4.32 -10.09
N SER A 96 63.03 3.69 -11.26
CA SER A 96 62.62 4.42 -12.46
C SER A 96 61.17 4.85 -12.38
N GLU A 97 60.81 5.95 -12.99
CA GLU A 97 59.44 6.45 -13.05
C GLU A 97 58.49 5.44 -13.71
N THR A 98 58.93 4.79 -14.76
CA THR A 98 58.18 3.73 -15.44
C THR A 98 57.91 2.54 -14.50
N GLY A 99 58.89 2.14 -13.70
CA GLY A 99 58.77 1.09 -12.70
C GLY A 99 57.74 1.45 -11.61
N ARG A 100 57.81 2.68 -11.07
CA ARG A 100 56.87 3.20 -10.09
C ARG A 100 55.43 3.22 -10.64
N ASN A 101 55.26 3.72 -11.88
CA ASN A 101 53.96 3.75 -12.54
C ASN A 101 53.38 2.33 -12.68
N ALA A 102 54.19 1.37 -13.14
CA ALA A 102 53.73 -0.01 -13.29
C ALA A 102 53.28 -0.65 -11.97
N MET A 103 54.00 -0.40 -10.88
CA MET A 103 53.68 -0.94 -9.56
C MET A 103 52.40 -0.30 -8.98
N ILE A 104 52.28 1.02 -9.02
CA ILE A 104 51.10 1.73 -8.54
C ILE A 104 49.87 1.30 -9.37
N THR A 105 49.98 1.29 -10.70
CA THR A 105 48.88 0.85 -11.58
C THR A 105 48.45 -0.58 -11.30
N LYS A 106 49.37 -1.49 -10.92
CA LYS A 106 49.02 -2.86 -10.51
C LYS A 106 48.17 -2.88 -9.25
N ILE A 107 48.49 -2.05 -8.25
CA ILE A 107 47.72 -1.91 -7.03
C ILE A 107 46.32 -1.36 -7.35
N LEU A 108 46.25 -0.26 -8.11
CA LEU A 108 44.96 0.35 -8.51
C LEU A 108 44.09 -0.62 -9.31
N ARG A 109 44.70 -1.44 -10.18
CA ARG A 109 43.99 -2.49 -10.93
C ARG A 109 43.42 -3.56 -9.99
N THR A 110 44.11 -3.91 -8.94
CA THR A 110 43.57 -4.85 -7.96
C THR A 110 42.33 -4.27 -7.28
N ILE A 111 42.38 -3.02 -6.82
CA ILE A 111 41.23 -2.32 -6.23
C ILE A 111 40.08 -2.25 -7.24
N LEU A 112 40.38 -1.92 -8.50
CA LEU A 112 39.36 -1.83 -9.57
C LEU A 112 38.55 -3.11 -9.76
N TYR A 113 39.17 -4.27 -9.57
CA TYR A 113 38.52 -5.57 -9.76
C TYR A 113 38.01 -6.21 -8.45
N MET A 114 38.16 -5.54 -7.29
CA MET A 114 37.58 -6.01 -6.02
C MET A 114 36.05 -5.91 -6.03
N ASN A 115 35.51 -4.86 -6.63
CA ASN A 115 34.07 -4.65 -6.69
C ASN A 115 33.62 -4.35 -8.13
N GLU A 116 32.48 -4.96 -8.52
CA GLU A 116 31.90 -4.76 -9.86
C GLU A 116 31.39 -3.32 -10.10
N ALA A 117 31.03 -2.61 -9.04
CA ALA A 117 30.52 -1.25 -9.11
C ALA A 117 31.57 -0.22 -9.48
N ILE A 118 32.88 -0.52 -9.28
CA ILE A 118 33.97 0.39 -9.55
C ILE A 118 34.23 0.44 -11.06
N ASP A 119 34.15 1.61 -11.65
CA ASP A 119 34.47 1.84 -13.06
C ASP A 119 35.91 2.34 -13.28
N HIS A 120 36.40 3.18 -12.37
CA HIS A 120 37.70 3.79 -12.46
C HIS A 120 38.32 4.01 -11.09
N VAL A 121 39.62 3.79 -10.98
CA VAL A 121 40.44 4.07 -9.79
C VAL A 121 41.62 4.91 -10.21
N PHE A 122 41.84 6.04 -9.54
CA PHE A 122 43.01 6.86 -9.79
C PHE A 122 43.59 7.41 -8.48
N PHE A 123 44.91 7.58 -8.51
CA PHE A 123 45.66 8.12 -7.40
C PHE A 123 46.46 9.36 -7.88
N VAL A 124 46.28 10.46 -7.19
CA VAL A 124 46.90 11.73 -7.54
C VAL A 124 47.79 12.17 -6.40
N THR A 125 49.08 12.38 -6.71
CA THR A 125 50.07 12.87 -5.76
C THR A 125 49.96 14.38 -5.54
N PRO A 126 50.53 14.94 -4.45
CA PRO A 126 50.44 16.37 -4.15
C PRO A 126 51.04 17.28 -5.22
N ASP A 127 52.03 16.78 -5.99
CA ASP A 127 52.62 17.46 -7.15
C ASP A 127 51.79 17.38 -8.43
N GLY A 128 50.59 16.68 -8.35
CA GLY A 128 49.65 16.59 -9.46
C GLY A 128 49.89 15.44 -10.43
N LYS A 129 50.81 14.53 -10.12
CA LYS A 129 51.08 13.36 -10.94
C LYS A 129 49.95 12.33 -10.72
N MET A 130 49.40 11.81 -11.81
CA MET A 130 48.27 10.90 -11.79
C MET A 130 48.67 9.48 -12.22
N TYR A 131 48.13 8.50 -11.48
CA TYR A 131 48.18 7.08 -11.80
C TYR A 131 46.75 6.59 -11.88
N SER A 132 46.38 5.78 -12.89
CA SER A 132 45.01 5.36 -13.07
C SER A 132 44.87 3.92 -13.58
N SER A 133 43.72 3.33 -13.29
CA SER A 133 43.25 2.05 -13.84
C SER A 133 41.76 2.11 -14.06
N MET A 134 41.26 1.64 -15.22
CA MET A 134 39.86 1.69 -15.60
C MET A 134 39.39 0.38 -16.24
N LYS A 135 38.12 0.05 -16.11
CA LYS A 135 37.51 -1.14 -16.75
C LYS A 135 37.26 -0.97 -18.22
N ALA A 136 37.02 0.24 -18.68
CA ALA A 136 36.78 0.57 -20.08
C ALA A 136 38.02 1.28 -20.66
N PRO A 137 38.99 0.55 -21.19
CA PRO A 137 40.22 1.13 -21.70
C PRO A 137 40.02 2.01 -22.95
N GLU A 138 38.87 1.97 -23.58
CA GLU A 138 38.46 2.87 -24.65
C GLU A 138 38.10 4.28 -24.16
N LEU A 139 37.92 4.48 -22.85
CA LEU A 139 37.73 5.81 -22.29
C LEU A 139 39.04 6.58 -22.30
N LEU A 140 39.05 7.69 -23.01
CA LEU A 140 40.21 8.56 -23.10
C LEU A 140 40.12 9.62 -21.99
N ILE A 141 41.15 9.66 -21.12
CA ILE A 141 41.23 10.68 -20.09
C ILE A 141 41.79 11.98 -20.69
N ASP A 142 41.15 13.08 -20.37
CA ASP A 142 41.70 14.41 -20.55
C ASP A 142 42.53 14.78 -19.30
N GLU A 143 43.83 14.69 -19.39
CA GLU A 143 44.70 14.95 -18.24
C GLU A 143 44.60 16.38 -17.71
N GLN A 144 44.34 17.36 -18.57
CA GLN A 144 44.16 18.75 -18.16
C GLN A 144 42.85 18.95 -17.38
N GLU A 145 41.74 18.45 -17.92
CA GLU A 145 40.43 18.50 -17.24
C GLU A 145 40.48 17.74 -15.92
N MET A 146 41.15 16.58 -15.88
CA MET A 146 41.30 15.79 -14.66
C MET A 146 42.11 16.52 -13.60
N GLN A 147 43.22 17.21 -13.98
CA GLN A 147 44.01 18.00 -13.05
C GLN A 147 43.24 19.21 -12.50
N GLU A 148 42.45 19.88 -13.35
CA GLU A 148 41.61 21.00 -12.92
C GLU A 148 40.50 20.52 -11.96
N TRP A 149 39.87 19.40 -12.30
CA TRP A 149 38.87 18.76 -11.45
C TRP A 149 39.46 18.35 -10.09
N TYR A 150 40.64 17.70 -10.09
CA TYR A 150 41.36 17.32 -8.88
C TYR A 150 41.67 18.52 -7.98
N LYS A 151 42.24 19.59 -8.54
CA LYS A 151 42.60 20.82 -7.79
C LYS A 151 41.39 21.45 -7.12
N SER A 152 40.21 21.36 -7.73
CA SER A 152 38.96 21.90 -7.18
C SER A 152 38.37 21.04 -6.05
N HIS A 153 38.74 19.77 -5.95
CA HIS A 153 38.20 18.81 -5.00
C HIS A 153 39.19 18.25 -3.99
N TYR A 154 40.44 18.72 -4.06
CA TYR A 154 41.50 18.29 -3.15
C TYR A 154 41.20 18.72 -1.71
N LEU A 155 41.11 17.73 -0.78
CA LEU A 155 40.92 17.97 0.63
C LEU A 155 42.25 17.89 1.39
N ILE A 156 42.69 18.99 2.01
CA ILE A 156 43.88 19.02 2.84
C ILE A 156 43.63 18.25 4.14
N GLY A 157 44.34 17.12 4.35
CA GLY A 157 44.52 16.50 5.66
C GLY A 157 43.44 15.56 6.17
N SER A 158 42.43 15.18 5.40
CA SER A 158 41.43 14.20 5.84
C SER A 158 41.88 12.75 5.54
N ARG A 159 41.96 11.91 6.59
CA ARG A 159 42.16 10.45 6.47
C ARG A 159 40.84 9.71 6.27
N ASN A 160 39.75 10.35 6.59
CA ASN A 160 38.45 9.73 6.49
C ASN A 160 38.02 9.63 5.02
N VAL A 161 37.31 8.57 4.72
CA VAL A 161 36.62 8.41 3.44
C VAL A 161 35.60 9.52 3.28
N GLN A 162 35.59 10.14 2.11
CA GLN A 162 34.61 11.15 1.71
C GLN A 162 33.86 10.65 0.49
N ILE A 163 32.61 11.06 0.37
CA ILE A 163 31.75 10.71 -0.75
C ILE A 163 31.39 12.00 -1.48
N MET A 164 31.67 12.04 -2.76
CA MET A 164 31.25 13.13 -3.65
C MET A 164 29.96 12.71 -4.34
N SER A 165 28.98 13.58 -4.27
CA SER A 165 27.70 13.40 -4.98
C SER A 165 27.91 13.22 -6.47
N THR A 166 26.93 12.64 -7.14
CA THR A 166 26.93 12.41 -8.59
C THR A 166 27.33 13.68 -9.36
N HIS A 167 28.28 13.53 -10.22
CA HIS A 167 28.82 14.58 -11.06
C HIS A 167 29.12 14.05 -12.46
N GLU A 168 29.10 14.96 -13.43
CA GLU A 168 29.48 14.64 -14.79
C GLU A 168 31.02 14.44 -14.87
N THR A 169 31.44 13.30 -15.38
CA THR A 169 32.86 12.94 -15.53
C THR A 169 33.46 13.58 -16.79
N LYS A 170 33.63 14.92 -16.76
CA LYS A 170 34.13 15.72 -17.89
C LYS A 170 35.57 15.36 -18.32
N TYR A 171 36.29 14.71 -17.44
CA TYR A 171 37.63 14.22 -17.71
C TYR A 171 37.72 13.00 -18.68
N TYR A 172 36.54 12.45 -19.06
CA TYR A 172 36.50 11.49 -20.17
C TYR A 172 36.16 12.20 -21.48
N ARG A 173 37.06 12.17 -22.45
CA ARG A 173 36.90 12.85 -23.76
C ARG A 173 35.78 12.26 -24.60
N ASN A 174 35.58 10.96 -24.53
CA ASN A 174 34.67 10.20 -25.39
C ASN A 174 33.43 9.63 -24.69
N SER A 175 33.20 9.97 -23.45
CA SER A 175 32.03 9.54 -22.70
C SER A 175 31.65 10.58 -21.65
N GLN A 176 30.41 10.98 -21.67
CA GLN A 176 29.80 11.75 -20.56
C GLN A 176 29.00 10.77 -19.72
N LYS A 177 29.57 10.39 -18.58
CA LYS A 177 28.90 9.57 -17.58
C LYS A 177 28.63 10.40 -16.33
N ASN A 178 27.60 10.01 -15.59
CA ASN A 178 27.39 10.48 -14.23
C ASN A 178 27.85 9.38 -13.29
N ASP A 179 28.90 9.66 -12.53
CA ASP A 179 29.42 8.77 -11.51
C ASP A 179 29.40 9.49 -10.16
N PHE A 180 29.39 8.75 -9.08
CA PHE A 180 29.72 9.29 -7.77
C PHE A 180 31.10 8.77 -7.35
N THR A 181 31.85 9.56 -6.59
CA THR A 181 33.22 9.25 -6.28
C THR A 181 33.41 9.11 -4.78
N ILE A 182 34.03 7.99 -4.38
CA ILE A 182 34.57 7.80 -3.04
C ILE A 182 36.04 8.17 -3.08
N TYR A 183 36.49 8.98 -2.11
CA TYR A 183 37.88 9.39 -2.07
C TYR A 183 38.41 9.55 -0.65
N ARG A 184 39.72 9.35 -0.52
CA ARG A 184 40.47 9.55 0.73
C ARG A 184 41.94 9.88 0.48
N ASN A 185 42.55 10.60 1.42
CA ASN A 185 44.01 10.80 1.40
C ASN A 185 44.72 9.54 1.88
N ILE A 186 45.77 9.18 1.15
CA ILE A 186 46.69 8.11 1.50
C ILE A 186 47.89 8.72 2.22
N MET A 187 48.11 8.26 3.43
CA MET A 187 49.12 8.80 4.33
C MET A 187 50.39 7.94 4.30
N ASN A 188 51.52 8.58 4.48
CA ASN A 188 52.76 7.86 4.70
C ASN A 188 52.70 7.16 6.07
N THR A 189 52.67 5.82 6.08
CA THR A 189 52.53 5.02 7.29
C THR A 189 53.77 5.04 8.17
N ALA A 190 54.95 5.35 7.63
CA ALA A 190 56.17 5.54 8.40
C ALA A 190 56.13 6.78 9.29
N THR A 191 55.38 7.81 8.87
CA THR A 191 55.31 9.11 9.59
C THR A 191 54.01 9.25 10.42
N ILE A 192 53.09 8.30 10.37
CA ILE A 192 51.77 8.36 10.98
C ILE A 192 51.76 8.68 12.49
N ARG A 193 52.81 8.34 13.22
CA ARG A 193 52.96 8.59 14.65
C ARG A 193 53.54 9.98 14.97
N LYS A 194 53.94 10.76 13.96
CA LYS A 194 54.44 12.12 14.11
C LYS A 194 53.32 13.12 13.84
N ALA A 195 53.23 14.17 14.63
CA ALA A 195 52.30 15.26 14.35
C ALA A 195 52.67 15.89 12.99
N GLY A 196 51.74 15.77 12.00
CA GLY A 196 51.98 16.20 10.62
C GLY A 196 52.33 15.05 9.70
N SER A 197 51.62 13.91 9.76
CA SER A 197 51.81 12.81 8.80
C SER A 197 51.67 13.29 7.37
N GLU A 198 52.66 12.93 6.56
CA GLU A 198 52.77 13.31 5.15
C GLU A 198 51.67 12.63 4.32
N VAL A 199 51.01 13.41 3.48
CA VAL A 199 50.04 12.90 2.49
C VAL A 199 50.80 12.46 1.25
N LEU A 200 50.76 11.18 0.91
CA LEU A 200 51.33 10.64 -0.32
C LEU A 200 50.51 11.01 -1.56
N GLY A 201 49.23 11.19 -1.41
CA GLY A 201 48.31 11.56 -2.45
C GLY A 201 46.85 11.27 -2.05
N THR A 202 45.94 11.44 -2.99
CA THR A 202 44.54 11.15 -2.81
C THR A 202 44.10 10.02 -3.75
N LEU A 203 43.51 9.00 -3.20
CA LEU A 203 42.86 7.91 -3.94
C LEU A 203 41.42 8.28 -4.24
N PHE A 204 41.03 8.19 -5.49
CA PHE A 204 39.64 8.39 -5.95
C PHE A 204 39.15 7.12 -6.61
N ILE A 205 37.90 6.77 -6.34
CA ILE A 205 37.20 5.60 -6.88
C ILE A 205 35.87 6.07 -7.44
N ASP A 206 35.74 6.03 -8.77
CA ASP A 206 34.50 6.35 -9.46
C ASP A 206 33.64 5.10 -9.52
N ILE A 207 32.38 5.28 -9.07
CA ILE A 207 31.37 4.24 -8.99
C ILE A 207 30.27 4.56 -9.99
N SER A 208 29.93 3.57 -10.79
CA SER A 208 28.98 3.70 -11.88
C SER A 208 27.56 3.97 -11.37
N ALA A 209 26.95 5.05 -11.83
CA ALA A 209 25.51 5.30 -11.61
C ALA A 209 24.64 4.21 -12.25
N ASP A 210 25.10 3.58 -13.33
CA ASP A 210 24.39 2.45 -13.97
C ASP A 210 24.36 1.21 -13.06
N TYR A 211 25.41 0.99 -12.24
CA TYR A 211 25.41 -0.09 -11.24
C TYR A 211 24.35 0.19 -10.15
N LEU A 212 24.31 1.42 -9.65
CA LEU A 212 23.30 1.85 -8.68
C LEU A 212 21.87 1.66 -9.24
N LYS A 213 21.68 2.03 -10.50
CA LYS A 213 20.44 1.79 -11.23
C LYS A 213 20.05 0.31 -11.25
N LYS A 214 21.00 -0.57 -11.62
CA LYS A 214 20.75 -2.01 -11.67
C LYS A 214 20.34 -2.55 -10.30
N MET A 215 21.01 -2.12 -9.24
CA MET A 215 20.71 -2.52 -7.86
C MET A 215 19.31 -2.07 -7.42
N LEU A 216 18.95 -0.82 -7.68
CA LEU A 216 17.66 -0.25 -7.31
C LEU A 216 16.49 -0.85 -8.11
N THR A 217 16.69 -1.13 -9.41
CA THR A 217 15.64 -1.70 -10.25
C THR A 217 15.40 -3.19 -10.02
N GLN A 218 16.36 -3.93 -9.48
CA GLN A 218 16.17 -5.35 -9.12
C GLN A 218 15.26 -5.52 -7.89
N GLU A 219 15.30 -4.56 -6.96
CA GLU A 219 14.49 -4.59 -5.74
C GLU A 219 13.11 -3.94 -5.90
N SER A 220 12.87 -3.28 -7.04
CA SER A 220 11.65 -2.52 -7.28
C SER A 220 10.46 -3.44 -7.61
N TYR A 221 9.44 -3.42 -6.78
CA TYR A 221 8.19 -4.12 -6.99
C TYR A 221 7.14 -3.23 -7.67
N GLY A 222 6.89 -3.48 -8.99
CA GLY A 222 5.78 -2.84 -9.73
C GLY A 222 6.19 -1.70 -10.65
N THR A 223 5.24 -1.23 -11.45
CA THR A 223 5.46 -0.24 -12.54
C THR A 223 4.97 1.17 -12.22
N ASN A 224 4.38 1.39 -11.04
CA ASN A 224 3.64 2.61 -10.75
C ASN A 224 4.26 3.44 -9.60
N HIS A 225 5.58 3.51 -9.56
CA HIS A 225 6.31 4.34 -8.61
C HIS A 225 7.60 4.86 -9.26
N GLU A 226 8.13 5.97 -8.75
CA GLU A 226 9.38 6.56 -9.18
C GLU A 226 10.38 6.49 -8.03
N ILE A 227 11.51 5.79 -8.27
CA ILE A 227 12.58 5.67 -7.30
C ILE A 227 13.70 6.62 -7.67
N TYR A 228 14.22 7.32 -6.68
CA TYR A 228 15.40 8.15 -6.82
C TYR A 228 16.17 8.22 -5.51
N VAL A 229 17.46 8.54 -5.63
CA VAL A 229 18.35 8.78 -4.50
C VAL A 229 18.77 10.24 -4.52
N VAL A 230 18.64 10.92 -3.41
CA VAL A 230 18.95 12.34 -3.27
C VAL A 230 19.98 12.54 -2.17
N ASP A 231 20.93 13.38 -2.41
CA ASP A 231 21.82 13.91 -1.37
C ASP A 231 21.15 15.08 -0.65
N SER A 232 20.74 14.87 0.60
CA SER A 232 20.04 15.89 1.39
C SER A 232 20.91 17.10 1.75
N ALA A 233 22.23 17.00 1.64
CA ALA A 233 23.16 18.10 1.91
C ALA A 233 23.31 19.03 0.70
N SER A 234 23.47 18.49 -0.50
CA SER A 234 23.62 19.26 -1.74
C SER A 234 22.27 19.53 -2.44
N GLY A 235 21.23 18.74 -2.13
CA GLY A 235 19.95 18.79 -2.82
C GLY A 235 19.98 18.19 -4.24
N LYS A 236 21.01 17.43 -4.60
CA LYS A 236 21.18 16.86 -5.94
C LYS A 236 20.66 15.42 -6.00
N TYR A 237 20.10 15.06 -7.16
CA TYR A 237 19.82 13.66 -7.45
C TYR A 237 21.11 12.88 -7.70
N ILE A 238 21.34 11.87 -6.90
CA ILE A 238 22.41 10.88 -7.09
C ILE A 238 22.02 9.90 -8.18
N TYR A 239 20.78 9.44 -8.10
CA TYR A 239 20.13 8.58 -9.06
C TYR A 239 18.68 9.03 -9.26
N HIS A 240 18.20 8.95 -10.48
CA HIS A 240 16.80 9.16 -10.81
C HIS A 240 16.36 8.15 -11.88
N SER A 241 15.15 7.62 -11.78
CA SER A 241 14.57 6.72 -12.80
C SER A 241 14.57 7.33 -14.20
N GLN A 242 14.46 8.66 -14.29
CA GLN A 242 14.65 9.45 -15.52
C GLN A 242 16.04 10.10 -15.52
N LYS A 243 16.93 9.56 -16.34
CA LYS A 243 18.36 9.93 -16.42
C LYS A 243 18.63 11.46 -16.56
N GLN A 244 17.70 12.19 -17.15
CA GLN A 244 17.84 13.65 -17.34
C GLN A 244 17.88 14.45 -16.03
N TYR A 245 17.48 13.87 -14.91
CA TYR A 245 17.50 14.54 -13.60
C TYR A 245 18.73 14.20 -12.75
N GLU A 246 19.54 13.21 -13.14
CA GLU A 246 20.76 12.86 -12.40
C GLU A 246 21.74 14.05 -12.35
N GLY A 247 22.27 14.35 -11.18
CA GLY A 247 23.15 15.48 -10.92
C GLY A 247 22.45 16.86 -10.88
N ILE A 248 21.14 16.94 -11.21
CA ILE A 248 20.38 18.18 -11.16
C ILE A 248 19.86 18.39 -9.73
N ASN A 249 19.67 19.67 -9.37
CA ASN A 249 19.17 20.04 -8.06
C ASN A 249 17.64 19.88 -7.97
N ALA A 250 17.18 19.22 -6.90
CA ALA A 250 15.78 18.92 -6.62
C ALA A 250 14.96 20.11 -6.04
N GLN A 251 15.46 21.35 -6.18
CA GLN A 251 14.94 22.55 -5.51
C GLN A 251 13.47 22.91 -5.82
N ASN A 252 12.89 22.34 -6.87
CA ASN A 252 11.51 22.70 -7.29
C ASN A 252 10.43 21.77 -6.75
N ASP A 253 10.80 20.77 -5.95
CA ASP A 253 9.87 19.77 -5.41
C ASP A 253 9.63 19.99 -3.90
N GLY A 254 8.48 20.60 -3.56
CA GLY A 254 8.18 21.00 -2.19
C GLY A 254 8.10 19.82 -1.20
N ILE A 255 7.50 18.70 -1.59
CA ILE A 255 7.38 17.52 -0.73
C ILE A 255 8.75 16.85 -0.51
N LEU A 256 9.59 16.84 -1.54
CA LEU A 256 10.95 16.33 -1.47
C LEU A 256 11.83 17.19 -0.57
N LEU A 257 11.69 18.52 -0.63
CA LEU A 257 12.42 19.43 0.26
C LEU A 257 12.05 19.19 1.73
N ASP A 258 10.82 18.85 2.02
CA ASP A 258 10.38 18.54 3.39
C ASP A 258 10.95 17.18 3.86
N ALA A 259 11.02 16.17 3.00
CA ALA A 259 11.71 14.91 3.28
C ALA A 259 13.20 15.13 3.59
N MET A 260 13.89 15.95 2.78
CA MET A 260 15.30 16.27 2.97
C MET A 260 15.58 17.03 4.29
N LYS A 261 14.66 17.87 4.74
CA LYS A 261 14.78 18.57 6.04
C LYS A 261 14.68 17.63 7.23
N ASN A 262 13.81 16.63 7.16
CA ASN A 262 13.58 15.70 8.25
C ASN A 262 14.79 14.76 8.50
N LYS A 263 15.59 14.48 7.49
CA LYS A 263 16.83 13.65 7.55
C LYS A 263 16.69 12.27 8.19
N GLU A 264 15.49 11.87 8.57
CA GLU A 264 15.13 10.56 9.13
C GLU A 264 14.29 9.79 8.12
N SER A 265 14.03 8.53 8.40
CA SER A 265 13.17 7.69 7.57
C SER A 265 11.71 7.93 7.89
N GLY A 266 10.84 7.84 6.89
CA GLY A 266 9.41 8.03 7.09
C GLY A 266 8.62 8.11 5.79
N TYR A 267 7.41 8.66 5.88
CA TYR A 267 6.61 9.00 4.72
C TYR A 267 5.99 10.39 4.87
N LEU A 268 5.74 11.03 3.73
CA LEU A 268 5.06 12.32 3.64
C LEU A 268 3.90 12.19 2.65
N GLU A 269 2.75 12.69 3.05
CA GLU A 269 1.56 12.73 2.21
C GLU A 269 1.15 14.18 1.97
N GLN A 270 1.03 14.56 0.70
CA GLN A 270 0.60 15.89 0.31
C GLN A 270 -0.36 15.83 -0.87
N LYS A 271 -1.62 16.28 -0.69
CA LYS A 271 -2.70 16.28 -1.67
C LYS A 271 -3.04 14.89 -2.21
N ASN A 272 -2.37 14.40 -3.24
CA ASN A 272 -2.58 13.10 -3.87
C ASN A 272 -1.26 12.35 -4.08
N GLU A 273 -0.15 12.83 -3.53
CA GLU A 273 1.16 12.22 -3.64
C GLU A 273 1.60 11.69 -2.29
N CYS A 274 2.17 10.50 -2.30
CA CYS A 274 2.81 9.90 -1.14
C CYS A 274 4.29 9.66 -1.46
N LEU A 275 5.15 10.14 -0.59
CA LEU A 275 6.58 10.00 -0.67
C LEU A 275 7.04 9.16 0.51
N VAL A 276 7.58 7.99 0.25
CA VAL A 276 8.28 7.16 1.24
C VAL A 276 9.76 7.48 1.12
N TYR A 277 10.47 7.62 2.22
CA TYR A 277 11.89 7.93 2.19
C TYR A 277 12.64 7.23 3.30
N GLN A 278 13.84 6.78 2.96
CA GLN A 278 14.74 6.04 3.85
C GLN A 278 16.14 6.61 3.79
N LYS A 279 16.73 6.88 4.96
CA LYS A 279 18.10 7.34 5.06
C LYS A 279 19.08 6.20 4.75
N VAL A 280 20.13 6.54 4.01
CA VAL A 280 21.27 5.66 3.77
C VAL A 280 22.30 5.90 4.86
N ASP A 281 22.60 4.90 5.68
CA ASP A 281 23.54 5.00 6.80
C ASP A 281 24.94 5.38 6.32
N GLY A 282 25.63 6.18 7.12
CA GLY A 282 26.97 6.67 6.79
C GLY A 282 27.02 7.79 5.74
N THR A 283 25.88 8.23 5.21
CA THR A 283 25.76 9.27 4.18
C THR A 283 24.74 10.34 4.53
N ASN A 284 24.64 11.38 3.67
CA ASN A 284 23.53 12.33 3.66
C ASN A 284 22.45 11.95 2.62
N TRP A 285 22.47 10.73 2.12
CA TRP A 285 21.60 10.30 1.05
C TRP A 285 20.28 9.76 1.59
N LEU A 286 19.22 9.99 0.82
CA LEU A 286 17.90 9.44 1.04
C LEU A 286 17.50 8.64 -0.20
N VAL A 287 17.11 7.39 -0.01
CA VAL A 287 16.35 6.63 -1.00
C VAL A 287 14.92 7.10 -0.89
N ILE A 288 14.30 7.40 -2.00
CA ILE A 288 12.97 7.98 -2.06
C ILE A 288 12.14 7.22 -3.08
N ASP A 289 10.99 6.76 -2.64
CA ASP A 289 9.98 6.16 -3.49
C ASP A 289 8.75 7.07 -3.56
N ARG A 290 8.51 7.63 -4.74
CA ARG A 290 7.31 8.41 -5.01
C ARG A 290 6.22 7.50 -5.53
N VAL A 291 5.23 7.25 -4.69
CA VAL A 291 4.07 6.44 -5.02
C VAL A 291 3.13 7.25 -5.91
N ILE A 292 2.97 6.81 -7.16
CA ILE A 292 2.07 7.47 -8.12
C ILE A 292 0.62 7.27 -7.67
N PRO A 293 -0.21 8.35 -7.65
CA PRO A 293 -1.60 8.29 -7.14
C PRO A 293 -2.44 7.15 -7.71
N GLY A 294 -2.22 6.79 -8.98
CA GLY A 294 -2.93 5.69 -9.65
C GLY A 294 -2.72 4.31 -9.03
N THR A 295 -1.63 4.08 -8.30
CA THR A 295 -1.34 2.79 -7.63
C THR A 295 -2.28 2.58 -6.46
N ILE A 296 -2.41 3.59 -5.62
CA ILE A 296 -3.30 3.57 -4.46
C ILE A 296 -4.76 3.58 -4.92
N GLU A 297 -5.12 4.42 -5.90
CA GLU A 297 -6.46 4.45 -6.48
C GLU A 297 -6.87 3.12 -7.11
N GLY A 298 -5.97 2.42 -7.79
CA GLY A 298 -6.20 1.09 -8.36
C GLY A 298 -6.60 0.07 -7.30
N ALA A 299 -5.88 0.04 -6.19
CA ALA A 299 -6.17 -0.83 -5.05
C ALA A 299 -7.52 -0.49 -4.40
N TYR A 300 -7.80 0.79 -4.17
CA TYR A 300 -9.10 1.25 -3.65
C TYR A 300 -10.26 0.91 -4.59
N LYS A 301 -10.09 1.07 -5.90
CA LYS A 301 -11.09 0.74 -6.91
C LYS A 301 -11.42 -0.76 -6.90
N MET A 302 -10.42 -1.60 -6.74
CA MET A 302 -10.61 -3.06 -6.64
C MET A 302 -11.41 -3.42 -5.39
N ILE A 303 -11.03 -2.91 -4.21
CA ILE A 303 -11.74 -3.14 -2.94
C ILE A 303 -13.17 -2.64 -3.03
N ARG A 304 -13.38 -1.40 -3.51
CA ARG A 304 -14.69 -0.81 -3.70
C ARG A 304 -15.59 -1.66 -4.59
N ASN A 305 -15.09 -2.08 -5.75
CA ASN A 305 -15.88 -2.87 -6.70
C ASN A 305 -16.23 -4.25 -6.13
N THR A 306 -15.29 -4.92 -5.46
CA THR A 306 -15.52 -6.22 -4.82
C THR A 306 -16.55 -6.09 -3.69
N THR A 307 -16.42 -5.08 -2.85
CA THR A 307 -17.36 -4.81 -1.75
C THR A 307 -18.76 -4.48 -2.29
N MET A 308 -18.87 -3.64 -3.34
CA MET A 308 -20.13 -3.35 -4.00
C MET A 308 -20.79 -4.61 -4.58
N LEU A 309 -20.02 -5.48 -5.22
CA LEU A 309 -20.51 -6.74 -5.77
C LEU A 309 -21.10 -7.63 -4.65
N LEU A 310 -20.38 -7.78 -3.55
CA LEU A 310 -20.84 -8.54 -2.39
C LEU A 310 -22.11 -7.97 -1.79
N ILE A 311 -22.22 -6.64 -1.68
CA ILE A 311 -23.41 -5.96 -1.20
C ILE A 311 -24.61 -6.25 -2.13
N VAL A 312 -24.43 -6.14 -3.46
CA VAL A 312 -25.49 -6.41 -4.44
C VAL A 312 -25.98 -7.87 -4.34
N ILE A 313 -25.04 -8.83 -4.26
CA ILE A 313 -25.39 -10.24 -4.09
C ILE A 313 -26.15 -10.46 -2.77
N GLY A 314 -25.68 -9.92 -1.67
CA GLY A 314 -26.30 -10.06 -0.36
C GLY A 314 -27.70 -9.45 -0.30
N VAL A 315 -27.88 -8.23 -0.83
CA VAL A 315 -29.20 -7.58 -0.93
C VAL A 315 -30.16 -8.39 -1.79
N SER A 316 -29.69 -8.94 -2.92
CA SER A 316 -30.50 -9.79 -3.79
C SER A 316 -30.94 -11.06 -3.08
N LEU A 317 -30.05 -11.72 -2.37
CA LEU A 317 -30.36 -12.90 -1.54
C LEU A 317 -31.40 -12.58 -0.46
N LEU A 318 -31.21 -11.50 0.27
CA LEU A 318 -32.13 -11.03 1.27
C LEU A 318 -33.51 -10.74 0.67
N ALA A 319 -33.57 -10.12 -0.51
CA ALA A 319 -34.83 -9.84 -1.21
C ALA A 319 -35.56 -11.13 -1.63
N LEU A 320 -34.84 -12.15 -2.09
CA LEU A 320 -35.40 -13.46 -2.43
C LEU A 320 -35.97 -14.15 -1.19
N VAL A 321 -35.22 -14.17 -0.10
CA VAL A 321 -35.72 -14.73 1.19
C VAL A 321 -36.95 -14.00 1.65
N TYR A 322 -36.94 -12.65 1.59
CA TYR A 322 -38.11 -11.85 1.95
C TYR A 322 -39.32 -12.16 1.07
N MET A 323 -39.18 -12.25 -0.25
CA MET A 323 -40.29 -12.58 -1.16
C MET A 323 -40.88 -13.97 -0.87
N TYR A 324 -40.01 -14.95 -0.57
CA TYR A 324 -40.45 -16.30 -0.21
C TYR A 324 -41.28 -16.29 1.09
N TYR A 325 -40.76 -15.74 2.16
CA TYR A 325 -41.44 -15.68 3.45
C TYR A 325 -42.67 -14.76 3.43
N SER A 326 -42.62 -13.64 2.73
CA SER A 326 -43.75 -12.72 2.59
C SER A 326 -44.95 -13.42 1.95
N LYS A 327 -44.77 -14.22 0.91
CA LYS A 327 -45.85 -15.00 0.28
C LYS A 327 -46.39 -16.07 1.22
N LYS A 328 -45.49 -16.78 1.92
CA LYS A 328 -45.86 -17.85 2.86
C LYS A 328 -46.68 -17.33 4.03
N LEU A 329 -46.38 -16.14 4.56
CA LEU A 329 -47.08 -15.56 5.71
C LEU A 329 -48.34 -14.75 5.35
N ASN A 330 -48.29 -14.00 4.24
CA ASN A 330 -49.43 -13.10 3.89
C ASN A 330 -50.65 -13.84 3.38
N LYS A 331 -50.49 -14.91 2.60
CA LYS A 331 -51.60 -15.65 2.00
C LYS A 331 -52.54 -16.27 3.05
N PRO A 332 -52.06 -17.01 4.05
CA PRO A 332 -52.89 -17.52 5.13
C PRO A 332 -53.61 -16.42 5.92
N VAL A 333 -52.89 -15.36 6.29
CA VAL A 333 -53.49 -14.23 7.04
C VAL A 333 -54.62 -13.57 6.26
N GLN A 334 -54.49 -13.41 4.96
CA GLN A 334 -55.53 -12.83 4.11
C GLN A 334 -56.74 -13.76 4.00
N MET A 335 -56.53 -15.07 3.81
CA MET A 335 -57.62 -16.07 3.78
C MET A 335 -58.41 -16.10 5.09
N LEU A 336 -57.72 -16.10 6.23
CA LEU A 336 -58.39 -16.02 7.56
C LEU A 336 -59.24 -14.76 7.68
N LYS A 337 -58.70 -13.59 7.30
CA LYS A 337 -59.41 -12.31 7.35
C LYS A 337 -60.65 -12.30 6.45
N GLU A 338 -60.54 -12.80 5.24
CA GLU A 338 -61.66 -12.86 4.28
C GLU A 338 -62.77 -13.78 4.80
N THR A 339 -62.43 -15.00 5.25
CA THR A 339 -63.39 -15.94 5.81
C THR A 339 -64.03 -15.40 7.06
N MET A 340 -63.29 -14.76 7.97
CA MET A 340 -63.79 -14.10 9.15
C MET A 340 -64.83 -12.99 8.83
N SER A 341 -64.53 -12.22 7.73
CA SER A 341 -65.48 -11.20 7.25
C SER A 341 -66.81 -11.81 6.67
N CYS A 342 -66.72 -12.99 6.04
CA CYS A 342 -67.92 -13.71 5.58
C CYS A 342 -68.76 -14.18 6.76
N ILE A 343 -68.12 -14.76 7.78
CA ILE A 343 -68.81 -15.20 9.00
C ILE A 343 -69.47 -14.02 9.72
N GLU A 344 -68.80 -12.87 9.83
CA GLU A 344 -69.31 -11.63 10.41
C GLU A 344 -70.63 -11.16 9.70
N LYS A 345 -70.64 -11.32 8.37
CA LYS A 345 -71.85 -10.96 7.56
C LYS A 345 -73.01 -11.98 7.62
N GLY A 346 -72.81 -13.05 8.38
CA GLY A 346 -73.84 -14.09 8.57
C GLY A 346 -73.69 -15.31 7.71
N ASP A 347 -72.64 -15.39 6.86
CA ASP A 347 -72.32 -16.61 6.10
C ASP A 347 -71.57 -17.61 7.00
N LEU A 348 -72.37 -18.37 7.80
CA LEU A 348 -71.79 -19.35 8.72
C LEU A 348 -71.32 -20.65 8.03
N ASP A 349 -71.53 -20.77 6.74
CA ASP A 349 -71.10 -21.91 5.94
C ASP A 349 -69.68 -21.63 5.31
N ALA A 350 -69.17 -20.39 5.37
CA ALA A 350 -67.82 -20.04 4.94
C ALA A 350 -66.78 -20.86 5.71
N ARG A 351 -65.85 -21.44 5.00
CA ARG A 351 -64.69 -22.22 5.54
C ARG A 351 -63.40 -21.75 4.96
N VAL A 352 -62.38 -21.72 5.80
CA VAL A 352 -61.00 -21.49 5.34
C VAL A 352 -60.27 -22.83 5.22
N HIS A 353 -59.55 -23.02 4.14
CA HIS A 353 -58.68 -24.18 3.97
C HIS A 353 -57.22 -23.70 3.84
N ILE A 354 -56.44 -23.99 4.89
CA ILE A 354 -54.99 -23.65 4.94
C ILE A 354 -54.24 -24.95 5.12
N ASP A 355 -53.39 -25.26 4.13
CA ASP A 355 -52.54 -26.44 4.11
C ASP A 355 -51.08 -25.99 4.25
N SER A 356 -50.68 -25.62 5.48
CA SER A 356 -49.35 -25.06 5.77
C SER A 356 -48.57 -25.85 6.80
N ASN A 357 -49.19 -26.87 7.46
CA ASN A 357 -48.56 -27.65 8.53
C ASN A 357 -47.92 -26.78 9.63
N ASP A 358 -48.50 -25.64 9.93
CA ASP A 358 -48.06 -24.69 10.95
C ASP A 358 -49.24 -24.09 11.74
N GLU A 359 -48.98 -23.12 12.60
CA GLU A 359 -49.94 -22.45 13.45
C GLU A 359 -51.09 -21.83 12.68
N PHE A 360 -50.90 -21.47 11.40
CA PHE A 360 -51.97 -20.93 10.57
C PHE A 360 -53.02 -21.98 10.21
N GLN A 361 -52.62 -23.23 10.02
CA GLN A 361 -53.55 -24.33 9.81
C GLN A 361 -54.41 -24.61 11.08
N ASP A 362 -53.77 -24.56 12.26
CA ASP A 362 -54.44 -24.75 13.52
C ASP A 362 -55.47 -23.64 13.77
N ILE A 363 -55.13 -22.38 13.49
CA ILE A 363 -56.05 -21.25 13.58
C ILE A 363 -57.21 -21.40 12.58
N GLY A 364 -56.91 -21.83 11.34
CA GLY A 364 -57.94 -22.09 10.33
C GLY A 364 -58.93 -23.16 10.77
N ASN A 365 -58.44 -24.28 11.31
CA ASN A 365 -59.27 -25.37 11.81
C ASN A 365 -60.12 -24.92 13.00
N GLY A 366 -59.52 -24.17 13.95
CA GLY A 366 -60.25 -23.59 15.08
C GLY A 366 -61.35 -22.63 14.65
N MET A 367 -61.08 -21.80 13.62
CA MET A 367 -62.06 -20.89 13.06
C MET A 367 -63.21 -21.63 12.37
N ASN A 368 -62.91 -22.69 11.61
CA ASN A 368 -63.97 -23.56 10.98
C ASN A 368 -64.84 -24.24 12.02
N GLN A 369 -64.24 -24.73 13.12
CA GLN A 369 -65.02 -25.34 14.23
C GLN A 369 -65.86 -24.32 14.94
N MET A 370 -65.43 -23.11 15.15
CA MET A 370 -66.19 -22.01 15.72
C MET A 370 -67.37 -21.66 14.82
N ALA A 371 -67.21 -21.54 13.51
CA ALA A 371 -68.25 -21.27 12.54
C ALA A 371 -69.34 -22.38 12.58
N GLU A 372 -68.90 -23.65 12.62
CA GLU A 372 -69.83 -24.80 12.73
C GLU A 372 -70.66 -24.77 14.03
N ASN A 373 -70.00 -24.49 15.14
CA ASN A 373 -70.71 -24.39 16.42
C ASN A 373 -71.73 -23.22 16.43
N LEU A 374 -71.28 -22.06 15.86
CA LEU A 374 -72.20 -20.92 15.73
C LEU A 374 -73.44 -21.27 14.87
N ASN A 375 -73.22 -21.93 13.72
CA ASN A 375 -74.32 -22.39 12.85
C ASN A 375 -75.26 -23.32 13.60
N LYS A 376 -74.73 -24.31 14.36
CA LYS A 376 -75.51 -25.18 15.21
C LYS A 376 -76.35 -24.42 16.26
N TYR A 377 -75.78 -23.38 16.89
CA TYR A 377 -76.51 -22.56 17.87
C TYR A 377 -77.59 -21.74 17.20
N VAL A 378 -77.34 -21.11 16.06
CA VAL A 378 -78.37 -20.34 15.32
C VAL A 378 -79.49 -21.24 14.87
N GLN A 379 -79.17 -22.42 14.32
CA GLN A 379 -80.20 -23.41 13.96
C GLN A 379 -81.10 -23.84 15.16
N LYS A 380 -80.45 -24.14 16.30
CA LYS A 380 -81.20 -24.49 17.54
C LYS A 380 -82.07 -23.35 18.02
N ALA A 381 -81.57 -22.12 18.02
CA ALA A 381 -82.33 -20.95 18.41
C ALA A 381 -83.51 -20.70 17.47
N TYR A 382 -83.32 -20.83 16.16
CA TYR A 382 -84.31 -20.70 15.14
C TYR A 382 -85.43 -21.76 15.30
N VAL A 383 -85.06 -23.05 15.51
CA VAL A 383 -86.01 -24.11 15.76
C VAL A 383 -86.80 -23.86 17.09
N ALA A 384 -86.11 -23.37 18.13
CA ALA A 384 -86.79 -23.05 19.40
C ALA A 384 -87.85 -21.89 19.23
N GLU A 385 -87.45 -20.86 18.46
CA GLU A 385 -88.37 -19.72 18.15
C GLU A 385 -89.58 -20.18 17.35
N ILE A 386 -89.38 -21.05 16.31
CA ILE A 386 -90.49 -21.62 15.55
C ILE A 386 -91.38 -22.41 16.48
N ARG A 387 -90.90 -23.29 17.37
CA ARG A 387 -91.71 -24.07 18.33
C ARG A 387 -92.47 -23.17 19.28
N GLN A 388 -91.82 -22.10 19.73
CA GLN A 388 -92.48 -21.11 20.60
C GLN A 388 -93.69 -20.43 19.87
N ARG A 389 -93.46 -19.96 18.63
CA ARG A 389 -94.50 -19.34 17.80
C ARG A 389 -95.58 -20.31 17.45
N ASP A 390 -95.25 -21.57 17.15
CA ASP A 390 -96.29 -22.61 16.92
C ASP A 390 -97.12 -22.88 18.17
N ALA A 391 -96.47 -22.94 19.37
CA ALA A 391 -97.17 -23.07 20.63
C ALA A 391 -98.10 -21.85 20.94
N GLU A 392 -97.56 -20.62 20.67
CA GLU A 392 -98.40 -19.39 20.81
C GLU A 392 -99.57 -19.37 19.84
N LEU A 393 -99.35 -19.80 18.57
CA LEU A 393 -100.44 -19.92 17.59
C LEU A 393 -101.47 -20.98 18.01
N GLU A 394 -101.01 -22.11 18.54
CA GLU A 394 -101.89 -23.15 19.03
C GLU A 394 -102.72 -22.69 20.28
N ALA A 395 -102.09 -21.95 21.19
CA ALA A 395 -102.76 -21.34 22.33
C ALA A 395 -103.78 -20.29 21.87
N LEU A 396 -103.51 -19.44 20.89
CA LEU A 396 -104.42 -18.49 20.30
C LEU A 396 -105.59 -19.18 19.58
N LYS A 397 -105.34 -20.27 18.82
CA LYS A 397 -106.35 -21.07 18.18
C LYS A 397 -107.34 -21.68 19.23
N ARG A 398 -106.87 -22.16 20.38
CA ARG A 398 -107.73 -22.68 21.48
C ARG A 398 -108.53 -21.58 22.14
N GLN A 399 -108.11 -20.30 22.13
CA GLN A 399 -108.88 -19.16 22.66
C GLN A 399 -109.96 -18.70 21.68
N ILE A 400 -109.83 -18.94 20.37
CA ILE A 400 -110.78 -18.48 19.34
C ILE A 400 -111.85 -19.50 19.04
N GLN A 401 -111.69 -20.77 19.45
CA GLN A 401 -112.76 -21.76 19.35
C GLN A 401 -113.49 -21.95 20.70
N PRO A 402 -114.45 -21.13 20.99
CA PRO A 402 -115.42 -21.52 22.00
C PRO A 402 -116.38 -22.56 21.39
N HIS A 403 -116.54 -23.58 22.10
CA HIS A 403 -117.49 -24.67 21.95
C HIS A 403 -118.62 -24.47 20.94
N TYR A 404 -118.66 -25.35 19.97
CA TYR A 404 -119.93 -25.96 19.53
C TYR A 404 -119.77 -27.46 19.67
#